data_a0fe42fc62951d54c3e4eefd1ec52943
#
_entry.id   a0fe42fc62951d54c3e4eefd1ec52943
#
_cell.length_a   1.000
_cell.length_b   1.000
_cell.length_c   1.000
_cell.angle_alpha   90.00
_cell.angle_beta   90.00
_cell.angle_gamma   90.00
#
_symmetry.space_group_name_H-M   'P 1'
#
loop_
_entity.id
_entity.type
_entity.pdbx_description
1 polymer ?
#
loop_
_entity_poly.entity_id
_entity_poly.type
_entity_poly.pdbx_seq_one_letter_code
_entity_poly.pdbx_strand_id
1 'polypeptide(L)'
;PPYIRFYLDIIDPNSVHGPYSQSWVDEWHRTQVSEHSYYCSDFKFRKGMVSDKNTPVYTLHMADGMWLNKSFKNSILQRIAKCELDGKRYVYSDLGFVLLQQVVEKVTELPMDLYLAREFYAPMGLQRTMFLPLTKFTKAEIMPTASNDFLRRQDICGYVHDETAACMGGVSGNAGLFSTAEEVAKVYQMLL
;
A
#
# COMPACT_ATOMS: atom_id res chain seq x y z
N PRO A 1 9.48 -14.63 7.82
CA PRO A 1 8.03 -14.61 7.78
C PRO A 1 7.54 -14.87 6.36
N PRO A 2 6.36 -15.48 6.20
CA PRO A 2 5.82 -15.76 4.88
C PRO A 2 5.51 -14.45 4.14
N TYR A 3 5.59 -14.50 2.80
CA TYR A 3 5.08 -13.42 1.96
C TYR A 3 3.54 -13.47 1.98
N ILE A 4 2.89 -12.43 2.51
CA ILE A 4 1.43 -12.38 2.64
C ILE A 4 0.87 -11.34 1.68
N ARG A 5 0.03 -11.76 0.76
CA ARG A 5 -0.72 -10.90 -0.16
C ARG A 5 -2.07 -10.53 0.48
N PHE A 6 -2.08 -9.50 1.32
CA PHE A 6 -3.30 -9.09 2.04
C PHE A 6 -4.45 -8.67 1.11
N TYR A 7 -4.15 -8.09 -0.04
CA TYR A 7 -5.16 -7.69 -1.02
C TYR A 7 -6.02 -8.85 -1.53
N LEU A 8 -5.55 -10.10 -1.44
CA LEU A 8 -6.38 -11.26 -1.79
C LEU A 8 -7.57 -11.43 -0.85
N ASP A 9 -7.49 -10.91 0.37
CA ASP A 9 -8.58 -11.02 1.34
C ASP A 9 -9.75 -10.09 1.00
N ILE A 10 -9.54 -9.05 0.19
CA ILE A 10 -10.62 -8.18 -0.29
C ILE A 10 -11.26 -8.68 -1.60
N ILE A 11 -10.65 -9.66 -2.26
CA ILE A 11 -11.17 -10.28 -3.48
C ILE A 11 -12.13 -11.41 -3.10
N ASP A 12 -13.26 -11.49 -3.79
CA ASP A 12 -14.17 -12.62 -3.68
C ASP A 12 -13.56 -13.85 -4.38
N PRO A 13 -13.19 -14.90 -3.64
CA PRO A 13 -12.55 -16.08 -4.22
C PRO A 13 -13.45 -16.83 -5.21
N ASN A 14 -14.76 -16.69 -5.08
CA ASN A 14 -15.73 -17.32 -6.00
C ASN A 14 -15.84 -16.56 -7.34
N SER A 15 -15.25 -15.38 -7.43
CA SER A 15 -15.24 -14.58 -8.66
C SER A 15 -13.98 -14.77 -9.49
N VAL A 16 -12.98 -15.49 -8.98
CA VAL A 16 -11.71 -15.74 -9.68
C VAL A 16 -11.82 -17.02 -10.48
N HIS A 17 -11.56 -16.95 -11.78
CA HIS A 17 -11.52 -18.10 -12.67
C HIS A 17 -10.16 -18.80 -12.61
N GLY A 18 -10.09 -19.93 -11.95
CA GLY A 18 -8.85 -20.68 -11.74
C GLY A 18 -7.90 -20.03 -10.70
N PRO A 19 -6.59 -20.22 -10.81
CA PRO A 19 -5.62 -19.57 -9.94
C PRO A 19 -5.61 -18.07 -10.18
N TYR A 20 -5.38 -17.24 -9.14
CA TYR A 20 -5.32 -15.79 -9.28
C TYR A 20 -4.19 -15.32 -10.22
N SER A 21 -3.09 -16.03 -10.26
CA SER A 21 -2.00 -15.80 -11.20
C SER A 21 -1.52 -17.11 -11.81
N GLN A 22 -1.13 -17.05 -13.08
CA GLN A 22 -0.59 -18.18 -13.84
C GLN A 22 0.47 -17.71 -14.84
N SER A 23 1.22 -18.66 -15.45
CA SER A 23 2.33 -18.35 -16.34
C SER A 23 1.95 -18.27 -17.83
N TRP A 24 0.69 -18.42 -18.15
CA TRP A 24 0.17 -18.31 -19.54
C TRP A 24 -1.05 -17.40 -19.58
N VAL A 25 -1.27 -16.78 -20.76
CA VAL A 25 -2.46 -15.97 -21.03
C VAL A 25 -3.65 -16.88 -21.41
N ASP A 26 -4.82 -16.53 -20.93
CA ASP A 26 -6.09 -17.13 -21.34
C ASP A 26 -7.22 -16.07 -21.35
N GLU A 27 -8.45 -16.51 -21.47
CA GLU A 27 -9.65 -15.64 -21.49
C GLU A 27 -9.78 -14.78 -20.24
N TRP A 28 -9.36 -15.27 -19.09
CA TRP A 28 -9.51 -14.63 -17.76
C TRP A 28 -8.23 -13.96 -17.26
N HIS A 29 -7.06 -14.51 -17.64
CA HIS A 29 -5.75 -14.06 -17.20
C HIS A 29 -5.06 -13.26 -18.32
N ARG A 30 -5.50 -12.01 -18.52
CA ARG A 30 -4.99 -11.13 -19.58
C ARG A 30 -4.06 -10.03 -19.08
N THR A 31 -4.09 -9.74 -17.78
CA THR A 31 -3.25 -8.69 -17.19
C THR A 31 -1.86 -9.24 -16.94
N GLN A 32 -0.92 -8.93 -17.83
CA GLN A 32 0.48 -9.28 -17.66
C GLN A 32 1.12 -8.37 -16.60
N VAL A 33 1.74 -8.98 -15.59
CA VAL A 33 2.40 -8.28 -14.46
C VAL A 33 3.91 -8.55 -14.42
N SER A 34 4.36 -9.58 -15.12
CA SER A 34 5.78 -9.86 -15.38
C SER A 34 5.92 -10.69 -16.65
N GLU A 35 7.14 -10.97 -17.07
CA GLU A 35 7.44 -11.75 -18.29
C GLU A 35 6.68 -13.09 -18.34
N HIS A 36 6.50 -13.73 -17.19
CA HIS A 36 5.84 -15.04 -17.06
C HIS A 36 4.73 -15.05 -16.01
N SER A 37 4.00 -13.95 -15.84
CA SER A 37 2.93 -13.89 -14.86
C SER A 37 1.74 -13.06 -15.35
N TYR A 38 0.58 -13.71 -15.40
CA TYR A 38 -0.70 -13.12 -15.80
C TYR A 38 -1.69 -13.23 -14.66
N TYR A 39 -2.39 -12.16 -14.34
CA TYR A 39 -3.39 -12.11 -13.28
C TYR A 39 -4.80 -12.18 -13.82
N CYS A 40 -5.67 -12.82 -13.07
CA CYS A 40 -7.10 -12.78 -13.30
C CYS A 40 -7.62 -11.35 -13.15
N SER A 41 -8.19 -10.79 -14.21
CA SER A 41 -8.57 -9.36 -14.28
C SER A 41 -10.07 -9.11 -14.03
N ASP A 42 -10.88 -10.15 -14.04
CA ASP A 42 -12.35 -10.08 -13.94
C ASP A 42 -12.89 -10.33 -12.51
N PHE A 43 -12.01 -10.51 -11.53
CA PHE A 43 -12.42 -10.73 -10.14
C PHE A 43 -13.32 -9.61 -9.62
N LYS A 44 -14.14 -9.94 -8.63
CA LYS A 44 -14.99 -9.00 -7.87
C LYS A 44 -14.44 -8.82 -6.46
N PHE A 45 -14.65 -7.65 -5.90
CA PHE A 45 -14.37 -7.44 -4.49
C PHE A 45 -15.44 -8.08 -3.61
N ARG A 46 -15.05 -8.58 -2.45
CA ARG A 46 -16.00 -9.07 -1.46
C ARG A 46 -16.98 -7.98 -1.08
N LYS A 47 -18.24 -8.33 -0.91
CA LYS A 47 -19.30 -7.41 -0.47
C LYS A 47 -18.87 -6.69 0.82
N GLY A 48 -19.00 -5.39 0.84
CA GLY A 48 -18.69 -4.56 2.02
C GLY A 48 -17.21 -4.24 2.22
N MET A 49 -16.32 -4.62 1.28
CA MET A 49 -14.89 -4.30 1.38
C MET A 49 -14.52 -3.01 0.67
N VAL A 50 -15.07 -2.76 -0.51
CA VAL A 50 -14.72 -1.60 -1.35
C VAL A 50 -15.95 -0.78 -1.67
N SER A 51 -15.80 0.54 -1.75
CA SER A 51 -16.80 1.53 -2.15
C SER A 51 -16.20 2.51 -3.14
N ASP A 52 -17.03 3.07 -4.01
CA ASP A 52 -16.69 4.17 -4.91
C ASP A 52 -16.71 5.57 -4.22
N LYS A 53 -17.16 5.61 -2.96
CA LYS A 53 -17.34 6.85 -2.18
C LYS A 53 -16.68 6.74 -0.81
N ASN A 54 -16.12 7.89 -0.38
CA ASN A 54 -15.73 8.07 1.02
C ASN A 54 -16.96 8.11 1.93
N THR A 55 -16.95 7.30 2.96
CA THR A 55 -18.00 7.28 4.00
C THR A 55 -17.36 6.99 5.36
N PRO A 56 -18.06 7.12 6.48
CA PRO A 56 -17.50 6.78 7.80
C PRO A 56 -17.01 5.32 7.95
N VAL A 57 -17.40 4.43 7.04
CA VAL A 57 -16.97 3.02 7.00
C VAL A 57 -15.82 2.83 6.03
N TYR A 58 -15.85 3.47 4.87
CA TYR A 58 -14.88 3.34 3.79
C TYR A 58 -13.99 4.57 3.75
N THR A 59 -12.89 4.56 4.49
CA THR A 59 -12.00 5.72 4.67
C THR A 59 -10.59 5.51 4.14
N LEU A 60 -10.19 4.27 3.83
CA LEU A 60 -8.85 3.99 3.30
C LEU A 60 -8.83 4.23 1.79
N HIS A 61 -8.26 5.34 1.36
CA HIS A 61 -8.27 5.78 -0.03
C HIS A 61 -7.16 5.08 -0.83
N MET A 62 -7.52 4.12 -1.66
CA MET A 62 -6.57 3.28 -2.41
C MET A 62 -6.25 3.81 -3.82
N ALA A 63 -7.21 4.46 -4.45
CA ALA A 63 -7.13 5.03 -5.80
C ALA A 63 -8.35 5.91 -6.09
N ASP A 64 -8.43 6.53 -7.26
CA ASP A 64 -9.60 7.32 -7.64
C ASP A 64 -10.87 6.47 -7.60
N GLY A 65 -11.90 6.98 -6.92
CA GLY A 65 -13.16 6.26 -6.75
C GLY A 65 -13.02 4.88 -6.09
N MET A 66 -11.97 4.65 -5.30
CA MET A 66 -11.75 3.38 -4.63
C MET A 66 -11.37 3.55 -3.17
N TRP A 67 -12.31 3.24 -2.30
CA TRP A 67 -12.18 3.35 -0.85
C TRP A 67 -12.37 2.01 -0.19
N LEU A 68 -11.41 1.59 0.64
CA LEU A 68 -11.47 0.34 1.38
C LEU A 68 -12.08 0.56 2.77
N ASN A 69 -12.78 -0.45 3.25
CA ASN A 69 -13.33 -0.49 4.60
C ASN A 69 -12.21 -0.36 5.64
N LYS A 70 -12.35 0.62 6.54
CA LYS A 70 -11.33 0.95 7.56
C LYS A 70 -10.97 -0.20 8.50
N SER A 71 -11.88 -1.15 8.71
CA SER A 71 -11.62 -2.32 9.55
C SER A 71 -10.54 -3.24 8.98
N PHE A 72 -10.26 -3.14 7.67
CA PHE A 72 -9.29 -4.00 7.03
C PHE A 72 -7.86 -3.78 7.52
N LYS A 73 -7.50 -2.54 7.92
CA LYS A 73 -6.22 -2.24 8.58
C LYS A 73 -5.99 -3.16 9.80
N ASN A 74 -7.00 -3.32 10.65
CA ASN A 74 -6.93 -4.20 11.81
C ASN A 74 -6.79 -5.68 11.41
N SER A 75 -7.43 -6.10 10.33
CA SER A 75 -7.32 -7.48 9.81
C SER A 75 -5.88 -7.78 9.37
N ILE A 76 -5.21 -6.83 8.71
CA ILE A 76 -3.79 -6.94 8.34
C ILE A 76 -2.93 -7.15 9.60
N LEU A 77 -3.07 -6.27 10.60
CA LEU A 77 -2.30 -6.34 11.84
C LEU A 77 -2.51 -7.65 12.59
N GLN A 78 -3.75 -8.12 12.67
CA GLN A 78 -4.07 -9.41 13.30
C GLN A 78 -3.46 -10.59 12.55
N ARG A 79 -3.44 -10.57 11.21
CA ARG A 79 -2.79 -11.62 10.42
C ARG A 79 -1.28 -11.62 10.62
N ILE A 80 -0.64 -10.45 10.65
CA ILE A 80 0.79 -10.33 10.92
C ILE A 80 1.10 -10.90 12.32
N ALA A 81 0.32 -10.51 13.33
CA ALA A 81 0.53 -10.99 14.70
C ALA A 81 0.36 -12.51 14.88
N LYS A 82 -0.41 -13.16 14.00
CA LYS A 82 -0.67 -14.61 14.03
C LYS A 82 0.21 -15.40 13.08
N CYS A 83 1.02 -14.73 12.22
CA CYS A 83 1.85 -15.47 11.28
C CYS A 83 3.00 -16.18 12.00
N GLU A 84 3.25 -17.42 11.62
CA GLU A 84 4.38 -18.20 12.11
C GLU A 84 5.67 -17.78 11.40
N LEU A 85 6.81 -17.89 12.10
CA LEU A 85 8.12 -17.65 11.51
C LEU A 85 8.57 -18.90 10.77
N ASP A 86 8.91 -18.73 9.50
CA ASP A 86 9.47 -19.80 8.67
C ASP A 86 11.00 -19.92 8.91
N GLY A 87 11.36 -20.54 10.02
CA GLY A 87 12.75 -20.81 10.38
C GLY A 87 13.52 -19.59 10.90
N LYS A 88 14.85 -19.71 10.99
CA LYS A 88 15.77 -18.72 11.56
C LYS A 88 16.65 -18.00 10.50
N ARG A 89 16.32 -18.15 9.21
CA ARG A 89 17.07 -17.48 8.14
C ARG A 89 16.68 -16.02 8.04
N TYR A 90 17.64 -15.18 7.68
CA TYR A 90 17.32 -13.82 7.24
C TYR A 90 16.50 -13.89 5.93
N VAL A 91 15.34 -13.27 5.95
CA VAL A 91 14.47 -13.10 4.78
C VAL A 91 13.95 -11.67 4.80
N TYR A 92 14.09 -10.96 3.69
CA TYR A 92 13.47 -9.65 3.53
C TYR A 92 11.95 -9.76 3.67
N SER A 93 11.35 -8.86 4.44
CA SER A 93 9.91 -8.84 4.66
C SER A 93 9.41 -7.46 5.06
N ASP A 94 8.36 -7.01 4.40
CA ASP A 94 7.65 -5.76 4.72
C ASP A 94 6.90 -5.81 6.05
N LEU A 95 6.55 -7.02 6.51
CA LEU A 95 5.73 -7.20 7.71
C LEU A 95 6.36 -6.59 8.96
N GLY A 96 7.70 -6.65 9.06
CA GLY A 96 8.45 -6.03 10.16
C GLY A 96 8.28 -4.51 10.18
N PHE A 97 8.29 -3.87 9.02
CA PHE A 97 8.12 -2.41 8.91
C PHE A 97 6.70 -1.96 9.23
N VAL A 98 5.69 -2.76 8.87
CA VAL A 98 4.29 -2.51 9.28
C VAL A 98 4.16 -2.57 10.81
N LEU A 99 4.85 -3.52 11.48
CA LEU A 99 4.86 -3.59 12.95
C LEU A 99 5.65 -2.43 13.57
N LEU A 100 6.80 -2.04 13.01
CA LEU A 100 7.57 -0.88 13.48
C LEU A 100 6.75 0.42 13.40
N GLN A 101 5.93 0.59 12.38
CA GLN A 101 4.98 1.69 12.34
C GLN A 101 4.07 1.69 13.57
N GLN A 102 3.51 0.53 13.95
CA GLN A 102 2.65 0.44 15.13
C GLN A 102 3.42 0.76 16.42
N VAL A 103 4.70 0.39 16.51
CA VAL A 103 5.56 0.76 17.64
C VAL A 103 5.73 2.28 17.69
N VAL A 104 6.07 2.93 16.57
CA VAL A 104 6.20 4.38 16.50
C VAL A 104 4.91 5.07 16.93
N GLU A 105 3.78 4.70 16.32
CA GLU A 105 2.46 5.28 16.64
C GLU A 105 2.07 5.07 18.10
N LYS A 106 2.42 3.92 18.70
CA LYS A 106 2.16 3.62 20.10
C LYS A 106 3.02 4.42 21.07
N VAL A 107 4.31 4.60 20.74
CA VAL A 107 5.27 5.31 21.62
C VAL A 107 5.08 6.83 21.54
N THR A 108 4.79 7.34 20.35
CA THR A 108 4.65 8.79 20.11
C THR A 108 3.23 9.30 20.34
N GLU A 109 2.24 8.40 20.41
CA GLU A 109 0.80 8.70 20.47
C GLU A 109 0.31 9.53 19.27
N LEU A 110 1.05 9.48 18.16
CA LEU A 110 0.75 10.20 16.91
C LEU A 110 0.71 9.23 15.73
N PRO A 111 -0.12 9.49 14.71
CA PRO A 111 0.02 8.85 13.41
C PRO A 111 1.43 9.05 12.86
N MET A 112 1.99 8.02 12.24
CA MET A 112 3.39 8.01 11.80
C MET A 112 3.71 9.15 10.82
N ASP A 113 2.81 9.44 9.88
CA ASP A 113 2.96 10.54 8.92
C ASP A 113 3.04 11.91 9.61
N LEU A 114 2.21 12.16 10.62
CA LEU A 114 2.22 13.40 11.39
C LEU A 114 3.48 13.49 12.26
N TYR A 115 3.88 12.39 12.88
CA TYR A 115 5.11 12.35 13.68
C TYR A 115 6.33 12.68 12.82
N LEU A 116 6.49 12.02 11.67
CA LEU A 116 7.61 12.24 10.77
C LEU A 116 7.60 13.66 10.18
N ALA A 117 6.43 14.17 9.82
CA ALA A 117 6.30 15.55 9.33
C ALA A 117 6.77 16.56 10.38
N ARG A 118 6.39 16.40 11.63
CA ARG A 118 6.71 17.34 12.72
C ARG A 118 8.17 17.25 13.18
N GLU A 119 8.66 16.02 13.39
CA GLU A 119 9.96 15.81 14.04
C GLU A 119 11.15 15.78 13.06
N PHE A 120 10.88 15.44 11.79
CA PHE A 120 11.95 15.27 10.80
C PHE A 120 11.77 16.21 9.59
N TYR A 121 10.62 16.12 8.88
CA TYR A 121 10.52 16.77 7.58
C TYR A 121 10.47 18.29 7.71
N ALA A 122 9.70 18.84 8.62
CA ALA A 122 9.60 20.29 8.82
C ALA A 122 10.92 20.89 9.34
N PRO A 123 11.61 20.34 10.38
CA PRO A 123 12.91 20.84 10.82
C PRO A 123 14.00 20.78 9.74
N MET A 124 13.96 19.78 8.85
CA MET A 124 14.89 19.65 7.73
C MET A 124 14.53 20.53 6.52
N GLY A 125 13.41 21.24 6.58
CA GLY A 125 12.92 22.06 5.46
C GLY A 125 12.41 21.26 4.27
N LEU A 126 11.98 20.00 4.47
CA LEU A 126 11.44 19.15 3.41
C LEU A 126 9.99 19.54 3.14
N GLN A 127 9.72 19.99 1.93
CA GLN A 127 8.40 20.50 1.54
C GLN A 127 7.60 19.51 0.67
N ARG A 128 8.30 18.53 0.09
CA ARG A 128 7.76 17.56 -0.88
C ARG A 128 7.93 16.11 -0.43
N THR A 129 8.48 15.89 0.76
CA THR A 129 8.59 14.56 1.39
C THR A 129 7.38 14.34 2.31
N MET A 130 6.48 13.44 1.89
CA MET A 130 5.25 13.21 2.63
C MET A 130 4.54 11.93 2.21
N PHE A 131 3.69 11.42 3.08
CA PHE A 131 2.64 10.48 2.71
C PHE A 131 1.43 11.24 2.13
N LEU A 132 0.58 10.53 1.39
CA LEU A 132 -0.69 11.05 0.86
C LEU A 132 -0.54 12.40 0.13
N PRO A 133 0.30 12.49 -0.90
CA PRO A 133 0.69 13.78 -1.50
C PRO A 133 -0.49 14.54 -2.12
N LEU A 134 -1.58 13.89 -2.47
CA LEU A 134 -2.81 14.54 -2.99
C LEU A 134 -3.51 15.42 -1.96
N THR A 135 -3.10 15.40 -0.70
CA THR A 135 -3.57 16.38 0.31
C THR A 135 -2.95 17.75 0.12
N LYS A 136 -1.85 17.87 -0.63
CA LYS A 136 -1.11 19.12 -0.86
C LYS A 136 -0.87 19.43 -2.33
N PHE A 137 -0.65 18.41 -3.15
CA PHE A 137 -0.28 18.54 -4.56
C PHE A 137 -1.38 18.01 -5.48
N THR A 138 -1.40 18.51 -6.70
CA THR A 138 -2.24 17.98 -7.78
C THR A 138 -1.55 16.81 -8.47
N LYS A 139 -2.29 15.96 -9.18
CA LYS A 139 -1.72 14.86 -9.96
C LYS A 139 -0.73 15.31 -11.03
N ALA A 140 -0.88 16.52 -11.59
CA ALA A 140 0.06 17.07 -12.56
C ALA A 140 1.46 17.35 -11.98
N GLU A 141 1.58 17.44 -10.66
CA GLU A 141 2.84 17.66 -9.94
C GLU A 141 3.46 16.37 -9.42
N ILE A 142 2.79 15.23 -9.60
CA ILE A 142 3.20 13.93 -9.05
C ILE A 142 3.45 12.96 -10.19
N MET A 143 4.60 12.30 -10.18
CA MET A 143 4.90 11.23 -11.11
C MET A 143 3.95 10.04 -10.89
N PRO A 144 3.36 9.44 -11.94
CA PRO A 144 2.62 8.19 -11.79
C PRO A 144 3.47 7.09 -11.14
N THR A 145 2.89 6.34 -10.22
CA THR A 145 3.57 5.27 -9.49
C THR A 145 3.41 3.90 -10.16
N ALA A 146 2.34 3.71 -10.92
CA ALA A 146 2.10 2.52 -11.71
C ALA A 146 1.14 2.80 -12.87
N SER A 147 1.30 2.05 -13.97
CA SER A 147 0.34 2.01 -15.08
C SER A 147 -0.41 0.69 -15.06
N ASN A 148 -1.69 0.73 -15.41
CA ASN A 148 -2.56 -0.46 -15.51
C ASN A 148 -2.52 -1.34 -14.25
N ASP A 149 -2.61 -0.73 -13.07
CA ASP A 149 -2.61 -1.49 -11.82
C ASP A 149 -3.73 -2.54 -11.80
N PHE A 150 -3.36 -3.80 -11.58
CA PHE A 150 -4.28 -4.93 -11.71
C PHE A 150 -5.37 -4.95 -10.61
N LEU A 151 -5.03 -4.51 -9.39
CA LEU A 151 -5.96 -4.50 -8.26
C LEU A 151 -6.94 -3.34 -8.37
N ARG A 152 -6.44 -2.16 -8.71
CA ARG A 152 -7.21 -0.90 -8.75
C ARG A 152 -7.76 -0.60 -10.14
N ARG A 153 -7.31 -1.32 -11.18
CA ARG A 153 -7.78 -1.27 -12.59
C ARG A 153 -7.70 0.11 -13.21
N GLN A 154 -6.65 0.84 -12.86
CA GLN A 154 -6.39 2.19 -13.34
C GLN A 154 -4.91 2.51 -13.22
N ASP A 155 -4.47 3.60 -13.87
CA ASP A 155 -3.17 4.18 -13.62
C ASP A 155 -3.15 4.81 -12.22
N ILE A 156 -2.07 4.63 -11.49
CA ILE A 156 -1.92 5.10 -10.12
C ILE A 156 -1.02 6.34 -10.10
N CYS A 157 -1.58 7.46 -9.68
CA CYS A 157 -0.87 8.73 -9.53
C CYS A 157 -1.28 9.41 -8.23
N GLY A 158 -0.30 9.68 -7.35
CA GLY A 158 -0.53 10.26 -6.03
C GLY A 158 -1.02 9.27 -4.97
N TYR A 159 -1.12 8.00 -5.31
CA TYR A 159 -1.37 6.88 -4.40
C TYR A 159 -0.18 5.94 -4.39
N VAL A 160 0.05 5.27 -3.27
CA VAL A 160 1.12 4.27 -3.15
C VAL A 160 0.87 3.07 -4.07
N HIS A 161 1.91 2.60 -4.76
CA HIS A 161 1.80 1.42 -5.62
C HIS A 161 1.64 0.14 -4.79
N ASP A 162 2.42 -0.03 -3.73
CA ASP A 162 2.36 -1.22 -2.87
C ASP A 162 0.94 -1.49 -2.36
N GLU A 163 0.44 -2.69 -2.58
CA GLU A 163 -0.94 -3.06 -2.28
C GLU A 163 -1.19 -3.15 -0.76
N THR A 164 -0.19 -3.58 0.01
CA THR A 164 -0.30 -3.64 1.48
C THR A 164 -0.39 -2.23 2.05
N ALA A 165 0.47 -1.33 1.62
CA ALA A 165 0.45 0.07 2.04
C ALA A 165 -0.85 0.76 1.59
N ALA A 166 -1.36 0.47 0.40
CA ALA A 166 -2.65 0.97 -0.07
C ALA A 166 -3.80 0.48 0.83
N CYS A 167 -3.79 -0.80 1.20
CA CYS A 167 -4.75 -1.39 2.15
C CYS A 167 -4.59 -0.85 3.59
N MET A 168 -3.44 -0.27 3.93
CA MET A 168 -3.20 0.45 5.18
C MET A 168 -3.65 1.92 5.11
N GLY A 169 -4.16 2.38 3.96
CA GLY A 169 -4.61 3.76 3.75
C GLY A 169 -3.56 4.70 3.18
N GLY A 170 -2.48 4.17 2.62
CA GLY A 170 -1.40 4.95 1.98
C GLY A 170 -0.29 5.41 2.94
N VAL A 171 -0.46 5.18 4.25
CA VAL A 171 0.58 5.41 5.26
C VAL A 171 0.98 4.08 5.86
N SER A 172 2.17 3.58 5.50
CA SER A 172 2.67 2.31 6.01
C SER A 172 4.18 2.34 6.18
N GLY A 173 4.67 1.59 7.17
CA GLY A 173 6.10 1.55 7.47
C GLY A 173 6.97 0.94 6.37
N ASN A 174 6.36 0.17 5.45
CA ASN A 174 7.08 -0.45 4.33
C ASN A 174 7.05 0.38 3.04
N ALA A 175 6.02 1.22 2.83
CA ALA A 175 5.86 1.99 1.60
C ALA A 175 4.88 3.16 1.77
N GLY A 176 4.80 4.04 0.77
CA GLY A 176 3.82 5.15 0.73
C GLY A 176 4.43 6.54 0.84
N LEU A 177 5.75 6.64 1.05
CA LEU A 177 6.42 7.93 1.08
C LEU A 177 6.68 8.45 -0.35
N PHE A 178 6.33 9.69 -0.59
CA PHE A 178 6.64 10.45 -1.80
C PHE A 178 7.68 11.51 -1.48
N SER A 179 8.58 11.78 -2.41
CA SER A 179 9.63 12.78 -2.24
C SER A 179 10.19 13.24 -3.59
N THR A 180 11.17 14.13 -3.55
CA THR A 180 12.02 14.50 -4.69
C THR A 180 13.45 14.00 -4.47
N ALA A 181 14.23 13.86 -5.54
CA ALA A 181 15.63 13.45 -5.45
C ALA A 181 16.46 14.36 -4.53
N GLU A 182 16.22 15.68 -4.59
CA GLU A 182 16.90 16.65 -3.73
C GLU A 182 16.59 16.43 -2.25
N GLU A 183 15.32 16.23 -1.90
CA GLU A 183 14.93 16.04 -0.50
C GLU A 183 15.38 14.69 0.05
N VAL A 184 15.37 13.63 -0.77
CA VAL A 184 15.97 12.34 -0.42
C VAL A 184 17.45 12.49 -0.13
N ALA A 185 18.19 13.26 -0.94
CA ALA A 185 19.61 13.52 -0.69
C ALA A 185 19.86 14.23 0.66
N LYS A 186 18.98 15.17 1.06
CA LYS A 186 19.06 15.82 2.39
C LYS A 186 18.88 14.81 3.53
N VAL A 187 17.94 13.85 3.38
CA VAL A 187 17.76 12.78 4.38
C VAL A 187 19.02 11.92 4.49
N TYR A 188 19.60 11.51 3.37
CA TYR A 188 20.85 10.74 3.37
C TYR A 188 22.01 11.54 3.97
N GLN A 189 22.09 12.85 3.69
CA GLN A 189 23.12 13.72 4.30
C GLN A 189 22.99 13.81 5.82
N MET A 190 21.77 13.76 6.37
CA MET A 190 21.56 13.72 7.81
C MET A 190 22.06 12.40 8.45
N LEU A 191 22.05 11.29 7.70
CA LEU A 191 22.46 9.98 8.20
C LEU A 191 23.98 9.75 8.13
N LEU A 192 24.73 10.62 7.43
CA LEU A 192 26.21 10.58 7.31
C LEU A 192 26.88 11.37 8.42
#